data_24ab04070d9c0ea4b26a9d79f32ee178
#
_entry.id   24ab04070d9c0ea4b26a9d79f32ee178
#
_cell.length_a   1.000
_cell.length_b   1.000
_cell.length_c   1.000
_cell.angle_alpha   90.00
_cell.angle_beta   90.00
_cell.angle_gamma   90.00
#
_symmetry.space_group_name_H-M   'P 1'
#
loop_
_entity.id
_entity.type
_entity.pdbx_description
1 polymer ?
#
loop_
_entity_poly.entity_id
_entity_poly.type
_entity_poly.pdbx_seq_one_letter_code
_entity_poly.pdbx_strand_id
1 'polypeptide(L)'
;MTHPDIDQIGCPVAKTADLISNKWTPLILRDLEGGERRFSELERSLTGVSPKTLSERLKRLEEADVINRRCFAEVPPRVEYSLTQKGHDLLPLIECMRAFGQRWLMDEPCEPDPMTASAEAVAASAN
;
A
#
# COMPACT_ATOMS: atom_id res chain seq x y z
N MET A 1 1.16 21.72 -4.44
CA MET A 1 2.03 22.77 -3.91
C MET A 1 2.64 22.31 -2.61
N THR A 2 3.94 22.37 -2.52
CA THR A 2 4.65 21.90 -1.33
C THR A 2 4.69 23.01 -0.28
N HIS A 3 4.38 22.67 0.96
CA HIS A 3 4.54 23.59 2.08
C HIS A 3 5.81 23.19 2.84
N PRO A 4 6.95 23.82 2.55
CA PRO A 4 8.21 23.48 3.20
C PRO A 4 8.13 23.61 4.74
N ASP A 5 7.26 24.49 5.21
CA ASP A 5 7.08 24.71 6.64
C ASP A 5 6.54 23.48 7.37
N ILE A 6 5.72 22.67 6.72
CA ILE A 6 5.14 21.47 7.32
C ILE A 6 6.24 20.45 7.64
N ASP A 7 7.15 20.24 6.72
CA ASP A 7 8.28 19.35 6.94
C ASP A 7 9.20 19.87 8.03
N GLN A 8 9.38 21.18 8.10
CA GLN A 8 10.24 21.81 9.09
C GLN A 8 9.69 21.69 10.50
N ILE A 9 8.37 21.75 10.67
CA ILE A 9 7.75 21.59 11.98
C ILE A 9 7.57 20.12 12.37
N GLY A 10 7.91 19.18 11.48
CA GLY A 10 7.94 17.78 11.82
C GLY A 10 6.58 17.15 12.09
N CYS A 11 5.51 17.65 11.46
CA CYS A 11 4.17 17.12 11.66
C CYS A 11 4.07 15.64 11.23
N PRO A 12 3.72 14.72 12.15
CA PRO A 12 3.61 13.29 11.79
C PRO A 12 2.56 13.02 10.71
N VAL A 13 1.45 13.76 10.71
CA VAL A 13 0.41 13.58 9.68
C VAL A 13 0.95 13.97 8.32
N ALA A 14 1.65 15.11 8.24
CA ALA A 14 2.22 15.57 6.97
C ALA A 14 3.28 14.62 6.45
N LYS A 15 4.12 14.08 7.33
CA LYS A 15 5.16 13.14 6.94
C LYS A 15 4.58 11.83 6.42
N THR A 16 3.55 11.32 7.09
CA THR A 16 2.87 10.11 6.64
C THR A 16 2.15 10.35 5.32
N ALA A 17 1.46 11.47 5.20
CA ALA A 17 0.78 11.83 3.96
C ALA A 17 1.75 11.92 2.80
N ASP A 18 2.93 12.50 3.01
CA ASP A 18 3.95 12.60 1.97
C ASP A 18 4.43 11.24 1.49
N LEU A 19 4.56 10.29 2.41
CA LEU A 19 4.97 8.93 2.07
C LEU A 19 3.94 8.22 1.17
N ILE A 20 2.65 8.44 1.42
CA ILE A 20 1.57 7.75 0.70
C ILE A 20 0.82 8.65 -0.29
N SER A 21 1.37 9.80 -0.64
CA SER A 21 0.68 10.88 -1.37
C SER A 21 0.47 10.63 -2.86
N ASN A 22 0.20 9.40 -3.26
CA ASN A 22 -0.18 9.08 -4.62
C ASN A 22 -1.17 7.93 -4.62
N LYS A 23 -1.82 7.74 -5.75
CA LYS A 23 -2.84 6.69 -5.91
C LYS A 23 -2.28 5.29 -5.68
N TRP A 24 -1.05 5.04 -6.15
CA TRP A 24 -0.55 3.68 -6.24
C TRP A 24 0.06 3.15 -4.95
N THR A 25 0.63 4.01 -4.10
CA THR A 25 1.28 3.55 -2.86
C THR A 25 0.31 2.83 -1.93
N PRO A 26 -0.87 3.38 -1.59
CA PRO A 26 -1.81 2.63 -0.76
C PRO A 26 -2.25 1.30 -1.38
N LEU A 27 -2.40 1.27 -2.70
CA LEU A 27 -2.80 0.04 -3.39
C LEU A 27 -1.71 -1.02 -3.38
N ILE A 28 -0.44 -0.61 -3.47
CA ILE A 28 0.70 -1.51 -3.32
C ILE A 28 0.71 -2.12 -1.92
N LEU A 29 0.52 -1.30 -0.90
CA LEU A 29 0.49 -1.77 0.49
C LEU A 29 -0.66 -2.76 0.70
N ARG A 30 -1.82 -2.47 0.14
CA ARG A 30 -2.97 -3.38 0.17
C ARG A 30 -2.61 -4.75 -0.42
N ASP A 31 -1.95 -4.75 -1.58
CA ASP A 31 -1.59 -6.00 -2.25
C ASP A 31 -0.54 -6.80 -1.47
N LEU A 32 0.38 -6.12 -0.80
CA LEU A 32 1.43 -6.78 -0.02
C LEU A 32 0.95 -7.26 1.35
N GLU A 33 -0.23 -6.86 1.77
CA GLU A 33 -0.84 -7.32 3.02
C GLU A 33 -0.96 -8.84 3.07
N GLY A 34 -1.28 -9.45 1.94
CA GLY A 34 -1.46 -10.90 1.84
C GLY A 34 -0.15 -11.69 1.73
N GLY A 35 1.00 -11.03 1.72
CA GLY A 35 2.29 -11.66 1.61
C GLY A 35 3.10 -11.17 0.43
N GLU A 36 4.15 -11.88 0.11
CA GLU A 36 5.08 -11.51 -0.95
C GLU A 36 4.41 -11.49 -2.32
N ARG A 37 4.82 -10.53 -3.15
CA ARG A 37 4.33 -10.41 -4.53
C ARG A 37 5.48 -10.14 -5.47
N ARG A 38 5.41 -10.72 -6.65
CA ARG A 38 6.33 -10.42 -7.75
C ARG A 38 5.91 -9.14 -8.45
N PHE A 39 6.85 -8.50 -9.12
CA PHE A 39 6.57 -7.30 -9.89
C PHE A 39 5.40 -7.52 -10.87
N SER A 40 5.41 -8.64 -11.60
CA SER A 40 4.35 -8.95 -12.56
C SER A 40 2.98 -9.13 -11.91
N GLU A 41 2.95 -9.66 -10.69
CA GLU A 41 1.70 -9.83 -9.95
C GLU A 41 1.13 -8.48 -9.51
N LEU A 42 2.00 -7.57 -9.04
CA LEU A 42 1.59 -6.21 -8.69
C LEU A 42 1.10 -5.46 -9.92
N GLU A 43 1.82 -5.60 -11.03
CA GLU A 43 1.45 -4.93 -12.28
C GLU A 43 0.07 -5.38 -12.76
N ARG A 44 -0.22 -6.66 -12.64
CA ARG A 44 -1.53 -7.21 -13.03
C ARG A 44 -2.66 -6.75 -12.11
N SER A 45 -2.39 -6.71 -10.81
CA SER A 45 -3.38 -6.30 -9.82
C SER A 45 -3.70 -4.81 -9.91
N LEU A 46 -2.70 -3.99 -10.20
CA LEU A 46 -2.84 -2.53 -10.24
C LEU A 46 -3.18 -2.07 -11.66
N THR A 47 -4.41 -2.32 -12.04
CA THR A 47 -4.89 -2.02 -13.40
C THR A 47 -4.63 -0.56 -13.78
N GLY A 48 -3.93 -0.37 -14.89
CA GLY A 48 -3.64 0.96 -15.41
C GLY A 48 -2.29 1.52 -14.97
N VAL A 49 -1.58 0.86 -14.05
CA VAL A 49 -0.25 1.33 -13.67
C VAL A 49 0.75 1.01 -14.79
N SER A 50 1.60 1.97 -15.15
CA SER A 50 2.68 1.69 -16.10
C SER A 50 3.84 1.01 -15.38
N PRO A 51 4.63 0.17 -16.09
CA PRO A 51 5.82 -0.44 -15.48
C PRO A 51 6.77 0.58 -14.89
N LYS A 52 6.94 1.72 -15.56
CA LYS A 52 7.80 2.79 -15.08
C LYS A 52 7.29 3.36 -13.75
N THR A 53 6.01 3.67 -13.67
CA THR A 53 5.41 4.22 -12.45
C THR A 53 5.50 3.23 -11.31
N LEU A 54 5.16 1.97 -11.56
CA LEU A 54 5.24 0.92 -10.53
C LEU A 54 6.68 0.77 -10.02
N SER A 55 7.63 0.73 -10.93
CA SER A 55 9.05 0.62 -10.57
C SER A 55 9.51 1.79 -9.71
N GLU A 56 9.11 3.01 -10.06
CA GLU A 56 9.46 4.21 -9.29
C GLU A 56 8.85 4.19 -7.90
N ARG A 57 7.58 3.78 -7.78
CA ARG A 57 6.89 3.71 -6.48
C ARG A 57 7.51 2.65 -5.58
N LEU A 58 7.81 1.49 -6.13
CA LEU A 58 8.47 0.42 -5.37
C LEU A 58 9.84 0.85 -4.89
N LYS A 59 10.60 1.54 -5.73
CA LYS A 59 11.90 2.04 -5.35
C LYS A 59 11.82 3.04 -4.19
N ARG A 60 10.88 3.96 -4.24
CA ARG A 60 10.66 4.93 -3.14
C ARG A 60 10.29 4.24 -1.85
N LEU A 61 9.43 3.23 -1.91
CA LEU A 61 9.03 2.48 -0.72
C LEU A 61 10.19 1.68 -0.15
N GLU A 62 11.03 1.13 -1.00
CA GLU A 62 12.23 0.43 -0.56
C GLU A 62 13.21 1.40 0.12
N GLU A 63 13.44 2.55 -0.47
CA GLU A 63 14.30 3.57 0.10
C GLU A 63 13.78 4.10 1.44
N ALA A 64 12.47 4.14 1.60
CA ALA A 64 11.83 4.54 2.85
C ALA A 64 11.75 3.40 3.88
N ASP A 65 12.27 2.23 3.54
CA ASP A 65 12.30 1.04 4.40
C ASP A 65 10.88 0.51 4.70
N VAL A 66 9.95 0.73 3.81
CA VAL A 66 8.57 0.24 3.93
C VAL A 66 8.44 -1.16 3.35
N ILE A 67 9.19 -1.45 2.30
CA ILE A 67 9.19 -2.76 1.65
C ILE A 67 10.61 -3.29 1.49
N ASN A 68 10.70 -4.62 1.45
CA ASN A 68 11.91 -5.33 1.08
C ASN A 68 11.81 -5.74 -0.38
N ARG A 69 12.95 -5.69 -1.07
CA ARG A 69 13.09 -6.22 -2.41
C ARG A 69 14.06 -7.39 -2.36
N ARG A 70 13.64 -8.53 -2.84
CA ARG A 70 14.47 -9.75 -2.81
C ARG A 70 14.63 -10.30 -4.21
N CYS A 71 15.88 -10.41 -4.65
CA CYS A 71 16.23 -11.02 -5.94
C CYS A 71 16.60 -12.47 -5.74
N PHE A 72 16.07 -13.33 -6.62
CA PHE A 72 16.42 -14.74 -6.65
C PHE A 72 17.23 -15.01 -7.92
N ALA A 73 18.39 -15.66 -7.75
CA ALA A 73 19.26 -16.01 -8.86
C ALA A 73 18.68 -17.23 -9.59
N GLU A 74 17.70 -16.96 -10.41
CA GLU A 74 17.02 -17.97 -11.25
C GLU A 74 17.14 -17.56 -12.71
N VAL A 75 16.69 -18.44 -13.61
CA VAL A 75 16.62 -18.14 -15.03
C VAL A 75 15.19 -18.39 -15.48
N PRO A 76 14.39 -17.34 -15.77
CA PRO A 76 14.74 -15.91 -15.64
C PRO A 76 14.81 -15.44 -14.18
N PRO A 77 15.51 -14.33 -13.91
CA PRO A 77 15.60 -13.80 -12.54
C PRO A 77 14.22 -13.43 -12.00
N ARG A 78 14.03 -13.68 -10.71
CA ARG A 78 12.78 -13.38 -10.03
C ARG A 78 13.03 -12.31 -8.96
N VAL A 79 12.15 -11.33 -8.90
CA VAL A 79 12.17 -10.29 -7.87
C VAL A 79 10.86 -10.33 -7.12
N GLU A 80 10.94 -10.39 -5.80
CA GLU A 80 9.77 -10.37 -4.91
C GLU A 80 9.84 -9.20 -3.97
N TYR A 81 8.66 -8.67 -3.64
CA TYR A 81 8.50 -7.55 -2.71
C TYR A 81 7.67 -8.01 -1.52
N SER A 82 8.04 -7.55 -0.34
CA SER A 82 7.32 -7.85 0.90
C SER A 82 7.37 -6.64 1.82
N LEU A 83 6.46 -6.61 2.79
CA LEU A 83 6.43 -5.52 3.77
C LEU A 83 7.50 -5.74 4.83
N THR A 84 8.16 -4.64 5.23
CA THR A 84 8.97 -4.60 6.45
C THR A 84 8.04 -4.45 7.65
N GLN A 85 8.60 -4.45 8.87
CA GLN A 85 7.81 -4.13 10.06
C GLN A 85 7.19 -2.73 9.94
N LYS A 86 7.96 -1.78 9.43
CA LYS A 86 7.47 -0.42 9.18
C LYS A 86 6.30 -0.42 8.20
N GLY A 87 6.38 -1.26 7.15
CA GLY A 87 5.29 -1.42 6.20
C GLY A 87 4.06 -2.06 6.84
N HIS A 88 4.25 -3.07 7.68
CA HIS A 88 3.13 -3.66 8.41
C HIS A 88 2.43 -2.66 9.31
N ASP A 89 3.18 -1.74 9.89
CA ASP A 89 2.62 -0.70 10.76
C ASP A 89 1.74 0.30 9.99
N LEU A 90 1.83 0.32 8.66
CA LEU A 90 0.94 1.14 7.82
C LEU A 90 -0.39 0.45 7.50
N LEU A 91 -0.50 -0.86 7.72
CA LEU A 91 -1.72 -1.59 7.37
C LEU A 91 -2.98 -1.11 8.09
N PRO A 92 -2.92 -0.73 9.38
CA PRO A 92 -4.10 -0.13 10.02
C PRO A 92 -4.63 1.10 9.30
N LEU A 93 -3.74 1.90 8.71
CA LEU A 93 -4.15 3.06 7.92
C LEU A 93 -4.89 2.61 6.66
N ILE A 94 -4.39 1.58 5.98
CA ILE A 94 -5.04 1.03 4.78
C ILE A 94 -6.43 0.50 5.14
N GLU A 95 -6.58 -0.17 6.28
CA GLU A 95 -7.88 -0.64 6.75
C GLU A 95 -8.85 0.51 7.02
N CYS A 96 -8.38 1.59 7.62
CA CYS A 96 -9.20 2.79 7.83
C CYS A 96 -9.64 3.40 6.49
N MET A 97 -8.75 3.42 5.50
CA MET A 97 -9.09 3.89 4.17
C MET A 97 -10.15 3.01 3.52
N ARG A 98 -10.03 1.68 3.66
CA ARG A 98 -11.01 0.74 3.13
C ARG A 98 -12.38 0.95 3.75
N ALA A 99 -12.44 1.02 5.08
CA ALA A 99 -13.68 1.21 5.81
C ALA A 99 -14.36 2.53 5.45
N PHE A 100 -13.58 3.60 5.35
CA PHE A 100 -14.11 4.89 4.95
C PHE A 100 -14.66 4.85 3.53
N GLY A 101 -13.90 4.25 2.61
CA GLY A 101 -14.31 4.15 1.21
C GLY A 101 -15.60 3.36 1.04
N GLN A 102 -15.72 2.23 1.73
CA GLN A 102 -16.94 1.42 1.65
C GLN A 102 -18.15 2.16 2.21
N ARG A 103 -17.98 2.86 3.30
CA ARG A 103 -19.08 3.55 3.96
C ARG A 103 -19.57 4.77 3.17
N TRP A 104 -18.66 5.52 2.58
CA TRP A 104 -18.98 6.86 2.06
C TRP A 104 -18.79 7.03 0.56
N LEU A 105 -17.97 6.20 -0.09
CA LEU A 105 -17.57 6.43 -1.47
C LEU A 105 -18.04 5.35 -2.45
N MET A 106 -18.65 4.28 -1.97
CA MET A 106 -19.12 3.18 -2.80
C MET A 106 -20.64 3.12 -2.78
N ASP A 107 -21.25 2.96 -3.95
CA ASP A 107 -22.69 2.77 -4.07
C ASP A 107 -23.09 1.37 -3.62
N GLU A 108 -22.19 0.39 -3.84
CA GLU A 108 -22.41 -0.99 -3.41
C GLU A 108 -21.21 -1.46 -2.62
N PRO A 109 -21.42 -2.38 -1.64
CA PRO A 109 -20.27 -2.89 -0.88
C PRO A 109 -19.29 -3.61 -1.79
N CYS A 110 -18.03 -3.31 -1.62
CA CYS A 110 -16.96 -4.05 -2.26
C CYS A 110 -16.85 -5.42 -1.59
N GLU A 111 -16.68 -6.49 -2.39
CA GLU A 111 -16.44 -7.79 -1.80
C GLU A 111 -15.12 -7.77 -1.02
N PRO A 112 -15.13 -8.20 0.24
CA PRO A 112 -13.90 -8.18 1.02
C PRO A 112 -12.91 -9.21 0.49
N ASP A 113 -11.63 -8.82 0.52
CA ASP A 113 -10.54 -9.76 0.30
C ASP A 113 -10.66 -10.85 1.38
N PRO A 114 -10.55 -12.13 1.03
CA PRO A 114 -10.61 -13.20 2.03
C PRO A 114 -9.64 -13.02 3.19
N MET A 115 -8.51 -12.37 2.96
CA MET A 115 -7.50 -12.10 3.99
C MET A 115 -7.92 -11.00 4.96
N THR A 116 -8.87 -10.14 4.58
CA THR A 116 -9.29 -9.00 5.39
C THR A 116 -10.74 -9.09 5.85
N ALA A 117 -11.43 -10.18 5.53
CA ALA A 117 -12.85 -10.34 5.84
C ALA A 117 -13.15 -10.18 7.34
N SER A 118 -12.28 -10.68 8.22
CA SER A 118 -12.48 -10.54 9.66
C SER A 118 -12.31 -9.10 10.13
N ALA A 119 -11.38 -8.36 9.56
CA ALA A 119 -11.16 -6.95 9.88
C ALA A 119 -12.36 -6.11 9.47
N GLU A 120 -12.92 -6.39 8.31
CA GLU A 120 -14.12 -5.70 7.83
C GLU A 120 -15.33 -6.00 8.69
N ALA A 121 -15.49 -7.24 9.15
CA ALA A 121 -16.56 -7.62 10.05
C ALA A 121 -16.46 -6.88 11.38
N VAL A 122 -15.26 -6.71 11.92
CA VAL A 122 -15.02 -5.94 13.14
C VAL A 122 -15.36 -4.47 12.91
N ALA A 123 -14.93 -3.90 11.80
CA ALA A 123 -15.23 -2.50 11.46
C ALA A 123 -16.73 -2.28 11.31
N ALA A 124 -17.44 -3.21 10.69
CA ALA A 124 -18.89 -3.12 10.53
C ALA A 124 -19.62 -3.22 11.87
N SER A 125 -19.16 -4.03 12.80
CA SER A 125 -19.80 -4.19 14.11
C SER A 125 -19.50 -3.03 15.06
N ALA A 126 -18.45 -2.25 14.81
CA ALA A 126 -18.10 -1.08 15.61
C ALA A 126 -19.04 0.10 15.38
N ASN A 127 -19.83 0.05 14.33
CA ASN A 127 -20.83 1.06 14.03
C ASN A 127 -22.19 0.66 14.54
#